data_08526a03640b04a9827e55d38f3de76d
#
_entry.id   08526a03640b04a9827e55d38f3de76d
#
_cell.length_a   1.000
_cell.length_b   1.000
_cell.length_c   1.000
_cell.angle_alpha   90.00
_cell.angle_beta   90.00
_cell.angle_gamma   90.00
#
_symmetry.space_group_name_H-M   'P 1'
#
loop_
_entity.id
_entity.type
_entity.pdbx_description
1 polymer ?
#
loop_
_entity_poly.entity_id
_entity_poly.type
_entity_poly.pdbx_seq_one_letter_code
_entity_poly.pdbx_strand_id
1 'polypeptide(L)'
;MTSGKNTITEVTITRRQEIFISWSKDILIYIVVLNLFVEFNNNIEIDSFTISIFTAILLKILLEIILRFEHRVAGFFKSRPGTLSNFLRLLSTWLILFLSKFLILEVVDFVFGEHVELGKFLDVIVLVIALMVAREVYLRIYLSLGVPAPQYE
;
A
#
# COMPACT_ATOMS: atom_id res chain seq x y z
N MET A 1 -28.73 7.59 -45.23
CA MET A 1 -28.15 8.29 -44.04
C MET A 1 -27.80 7.21 -43.03
N THR A 2 -26.58 6.76 -43.04
CA THR A 2 -26.09 5.73 -42.15
C THR A 2 -25.60 6.38 -40.89
N SER A 3 -26.40 6.28 -39.84
CA SER A 3 -25.98 6.63 -38.45
C SER A 3 -24.93 5.63 -38.01
N GLY A 4 -23.67 6.04 -38.05
CA GLY A 4 -22.57 5.29 -37.47
C GLY A 4 -22.77 5.24 -35.94
N LYS A 5 -23.34 4.13 -35.46
CA LYS A 5 -23.22 3.74 -34.08
C LYS A 5 -21.75 3.47 -33.79
N ASN A 6 -21.06 4.46 -33.19
CA ASN A 6 -19.80 4.21 -32.53
C ASN A 6 -20.09 3.27 -31.37
N THR A 7 -20.04 1.99 -31.63
CA THR A 7 -20.01 0.96 -30.60
C THR A 7 -18.65 1.06 -29.94
N ILE A 8 -18.48 2.00 -29.03
CA ILE A 8 -17.41 1.92 -28.05
C ILE A 8 -17.79 0.68 -27.25
N THR A 9 -17.09 -0.39 -27.51
CA THR A 9 -17.18 -1.61 -26.73
C THR A 9 -16.86 -1.22 -25.30
N GLU A 10 -17.88 -1.04 -24.46
CA GLU A 10 -17.67 -0.93 -23.02
C GLU A 10 -17.01 -2.22 -22.59
N VAL A 11 -15.71 -2.16 -22.38
CA VAL A 11 -14.96 -3.27 -21.80
C VAL A 11 -15.44 -3.38 -20.34
N THR A 12 -16.46 -4.20 -20.14
CA THR A 12 -16.91 -4.56 -18.79
C THR A 12 -15.81 -5.34 -18.12
N ILE A 13 -15.01 -4.64 -17.32
CA ILE A 13 -13.91 -5.23 -16.57
C ILE A 13 -14.52 -6.15 -15.50
N THR A 14 -14.18 -7.43 -15.57
CA THR A 14 -14.60 -8.41 -14.56
C THR A 14 -13.94 -8.09 -13.22
N ARG A 15 -14.62 -8.32 -12.10
CA ARG A 15 -14.12 -8.10 -10.73
C ARG A 15 -12.72 -8.71 -10.50
N ARG A 16 -12.43 -9.84 -11.12
CA ARG A 16 -11.08 -10.46 -11.04
C ARG A 16 -10.02 -9.62 -11.75
N GLN A 17 -10.36 -9.01 -12.87
CA GLN A 17 -9.47 -8.11 -13.61
C GLN A 17 -9.21 -6.82 -12.82
N GLU A 18 -10.21 -6.26 -12.18
CA GLU A 18 -10.06 -5.09 -11.29
C GLU A 18 -9.08 -5.37 -10.14
N ILE A 19 -9.24 -6.52 -9.48
CA ILE A 19 -8.34 -6.94 -8.40
C ILE A 19 -6.91 -7.10 -8.92
N PHE A 20 -6.74 -7.77 -10.06
CA PHE A 20 -5.42 -7.98 -10.67
C PHE A 20 -4.74 -6.66 -11.04
N ILE A 21 -5.47 -5.74 -11.67
CA ILE A 21 -4.96 -4.40 -12.03
C ILE A 21 -4.56 -3.63 -10.77
N SER A 22 -5.39 -3.66 -9.73
CA SER A 22 -5.10 -2.98 -8.47
C SER A 22 -3.83 -3.53 -7.79
N TRP A 23 -3.69 -4.85 -7.76
CA TRP A 23 -2.50 -5.50 -7.18
C TRP A 23 -1.23 -5.20 -7.98
N SER A 24 -1.28 -5.35 -9.30
CA SER A 24 -0.14 -5.06 -10.18
C SER A 24 0.31 -3.61 -10.07
N LYS A 25 -0.62 -2.69 -10.04
CA LYS A 25 -0.35 -1.26 -9.86
C LYS A 25 0.37 -0.98 -8.54
N ASP A 26 -0.14 -1.52 -7.43
CA ASP A 26 0.46 -1.29 -6.12
C ASP A 26 1.88 -1.87 -6.05
N ILE A 27 2.11 -3.07 -6.61
CA ILE A 27 3.43 -3.69 -6.67
C ILE A 27 4.40 -2.84 -7.48
N LEU A 28 3.98 -2.32 -8.64
CA LEU A 28 4.82 -1.44 -9.45
C LEU A 28 5.22 -0.16 -8.71
N ILE A 29 4.27 0.47 -8.03
CA ILE A 29 4.55 1.65 -7.19
C ILE A 29 5.58 1.30 -6.10
N TYR A 30 5.40 0.15 -5.45
CA TYR A 30 6.29 -0.29 -4.37
C TYR A 30 7.70 -0.60 -4.87
N ILE A 31 7.85 -1.23 -6.06
CA ILE A 31 9.14 -1.46 -6.69
C ILE A 31 9.84 -0.12 -6.96
N VAL A 32 9.14 0.85 -7.53
CA VAL A 32 9.73 2.17 -7.84
C VAL A 32 10.15 2.88 -6.57
N VAL A 33 9.28 2.96 -5.56
CA VAL A 33 9.61 3.63 -4.30
C VAL A 33 10.75 2.94 -3.59
N LEU A 34 10.73 1.61 -3.51
CA LEU A 34 11.78 0.83 -2.86
C LEU A 34 13.16 1.05 -3.53
N ASN A 35 13.20 1.02 -4.87
CA ASN A 35 14.46 1.26 -5.59
C ASN A 35 14.95 2.71 -5.45
N LEU A 36 14.04 3.70 -5.40
CA LEU A 36 14.42 5.07 -5.09
C LEU A 36 15.02 5.18 -3.68
N PHE A 37 14.44 4.47 -2.70
CA PHE A 37 15.00 4.44 -1.35
C PHE A 37 16.38 3.79 -1.29
N VAL A 38 16.59 2.70 -2.01
CA VAL A 38 17.92 2.06 -2.13
C VAL A 38 18.93 3.02 -2.77
N GLU A 39 18.51 3.81 -3.75
CA GLU A 39 19.40 4.75 -4.43
C GLU A 39 19.75 5.97 -3.56
N PHE A 40 18.79 6.48 -2.78
CA PHE A 40 19.00 7.72 -2.01
C PHE A 40 19.33 7.50 -0.54
N ASN A 41 19.17 6.29 -0.02
CA ASN A 41 19.41 5.98 1.38
C ASN A 41 20.49 4.90 1.54
N ASN A 42 21.65 5.29 2.00
CA ASN A 42 22.80 4.40 2.21
C ASN A 42 22.59 3.32 3.30
N ASN A 43 21.48 3.39 4.03
CA ASN A 43 21.15 2.40 5.06
C ASN A 43 20.24 1.28 4.55
N ILE A 44 19.77 1.38 3.31
CA ILE A 44 18.91 0.38 2.69
C ILE A 44 19.67 -0.23 1.53
N GLU A 45 19.95 -1.51 1.64
CA GLU A 45 20.67 -2.27 0.63
C GLU A 45 19.83 -3.45 0.15
N ILE A 46 19.81 -3.67 -1.15
CA ILE A 46 19.16 -4.82 -1.79
C ILE A 46 20.09 -5.33 -2.88
N ASP A 47 20.48 -6.59 -2.77
CA ASP A 47 21.50 -7.20 -3.62
C ASP A 47 21.17 -7.24 -5.10
N SER A 48 19.88 -7.32 -5.45
CA SER A 48 19.47 -7.40 -6.84
C SER A 48 18.07 -6.89 -7.10
N PHE A 49 17.82 -6.50 -8.36
CA PHE A 49 16.49 -6.07 -8.79
C PHE A 49 15.43 -7.18 -8.61
N THR A 50 15.80 -8.43 -8.81
CA THR A 50 14.88 -9.57 -8.57
C THR A 50 14.44 -9.64 -7.13
N ILE A 51 15.37 -9.47 -6.19
CA ILE A 51 15.08 -9.43 -4.76
C ILE A 51 14.21 -8.22 -4.41
N SER A 52 14.47 -7.07 -5.05
CA SER A 52 13.62 -5.88 -4.90
C SER A 52 12.16 -6.13 -5.31
N ILE A 53 11.92 -6.89 -6.38
CA ILE A 53 10.56 -7.27 -6.80
C ILE A 53 9.89 -8.14 -5.72
N PHE A 54 10.56 -9.16 -5.23
CA PHE A 54 10.01 -10.03 -4.18
C PHE A 54 9.79 -9.28 -2.87
N THR A 55 10.70 -8.37 -2.51
CA THR A 55 10.56 -7.48 -1.35
C THR A 55 9.34 -6.57 -1.49
N ALA A 56 9.12 -5.98 -2.66
CA ALA A 56 7.95 -5.16 -2.93
C ALA A 56 6.63 -5.94 -2.81
N ILE A 57 6.59 -7.19 -3.30
CA ILE A 57 5.44 -8.08 -3.16
C ILE A 57 5.19 -8.40 -1.69
N LEU A 58 6.24 -8.75 -0.96
CA LEU A 58 6.15 -9.04 0.47
C LEU A 58 5.67 -7.84 1.26
N LEU A 59 6.22 -6.65 1.03
CA LEU A 59 5.78 -5.40 1.65
C LEU A 59 4.31 -5.09 1.33
N LYS A 60 3.87 -5.33 0.08
CA LYS A 60 2.46 -5.17 -0.28
C LYS A 60 1.56 -6.07 0.55
N ILE A 61 1.90 -7.34 0.69
CA ILE A 61 1.12 -8.31 1.46
C ILE A 61 1.10 -7.93 2.94
N LEU A 62 2.26 -7.60 3.50
CA LEU A 62 2.38 -7.20 4.92
C LEU A 62 1.56 -5.94 5.21
N LEU A 63 1.70 -4.89 4.39
CA LEU A 63 0.93 -3.65 4.58
C LEU A 63 -0.58 -3.90 4.46
N GLU A 64 -1.01 -4.77 3.56
CA GLU A 64 -2.42 -5.10 3.44
C GLU A 64 -2.96 -5.85 4.66
N ILE A 65 -2.18 -6.79 5.21
CA ILE A 65 -2.52 -7.50 6.45
C ILE A 65 -2.61 -6.53 7.63
N ILE A 66 -1.64 -5.63 7.77
CA ILE A 66 -1.58 -4.62 8.83
C ILE A 66 -2.80 -3.69 8.76
N LEU A 67 -3.13 -3.17 7.58
CA LEU A 67 -4.28 -2.30 7.38
C LEU A 67 -5.61 -3.01 7.68
N ARG A 68 -5.75 -4.27 7.31
CA ARG A 68 -6.94 -5.07 7.65
C ARG A 68 -7.05 -5.30 9.16
N PHE A 69 -5.93 -5.54 9.83
CA PHE A 69 -5.90 -5.71 11.28
C PHE A 69 -6.25 -4.41 12.00
N GLU A 70 -5.69 -3.27 11.55
CA GLU A 70 -6.02 -1.94 12.07
C GLU A 70 -7.52 -1.65 11.96
N HIS A 71 -8.14 -1.91 10.80
CA HIS A 71 -9.57 -1.73 10.61
C HIS A 71 -10.43 -2.59 11.54
N ARG A 72 -10.03 -3.83 11.81
CA ARG A 72 -10.74 -4.71 12.76
C ARG A 72 -10.66 -4.19 14.18
N VAL A 73 -9.48 -3.76 14.60
CA VAL A 73 -9.27 -3.21 15.96
C VAL A 73 -10.01 -1.89 16.12
N ALA A 74 -9.94 -1.00 15.13
CA ALA A 74 -10.68 0.27 15.15
C ALA A 74 -12.20 0.03 15.21
N GLY A 75 -12.73 -0.97 14.51
CA GLY A 75 -14.14 -1.37 14.55
C GLY A 75 -14.57 -1.88 15.94
N PHE A 76 -13.72 -2.64 16.61
CA PHE A 76 -13.99 -3.15 17.95
C PHE A 76 -14.12 -2.03 19.00
N PHE A 77 -13.29 -0.99 18.89
CA PHE A 77 -13.33 0.15 19.82
C PHE A 77 -14.41 1.18 19.49
N LYS A 78 -14.94 1.20 18.26
CA LYS A 78 -16.00 2.12 17.85
C LYS A 78 -17.33 1.85 18.54
N SER A 79 -17.54 0.64 19.04
CA SER A 79 -18.78 0.23 19.70
C SER A 79 -18.91 0.66 21.17
N ARG A 80 -17.92 1.33 21.75
CA ARG A 80 -17.96 1.81 23.15
C ARG A 80 -17.76 3.32 23.22
N PRO A 81 -18.80 4.12 23.47
CA PRO A 81 -18.68 5.56 23.66
C PRO A 81 -18.07 5.91 25.03
N GLY A 82 -17.02 6.72 25.05
CA GLY A 82 -16.39 7.23 26.26
C GLY A 82 -15.04 7.87 26.00
N THR A 83 -14.62 8.83 26.84
CA THR A 83 -13.34 9.53 26.73
C THR A 83 -12.15 8.56 26.85
N LEU A 84 -12.29 7.55 27.70
CA LEU A 84 -11.29 6.47 27.87
C LEU A 84 -11.18 5.61 26.61
N SER A 85 -12.29 5.41 25.88
CA SER A 85 -12.31 4.68 24.60
C SER A 85 -11.53 5.40 23.52
N ASN A 86 -11.58 6.73 23.46
CA ASN A 86 -10.81 7.50 22.49
C ASN A 86 -9.30 7.43 22.76
N PHE A 87 -8.90 7.49 24.02
CA PHE A 87 -7.49 7.33 24.41
C PHE A 87 -6.99 5.91 24.11
N LEU A 88 -7.78 4.89 24.44
CA LEU A 88 -7.45 3.49 24.19
C LEU A 88 -7.36 3.20 22.69
N ARG A 89 -8.24 3.81 21.90
CA ARG A 89 -8.23 3.70 20.43
C ARG A 89 -6.96 4.33 19.85
N LEU A 90 -6.59 5.53 20.29
CA LEU A 90 -5.36 6.19 19.85
C LEU A 90 -4.13 5.38 20.23
N LEU A 91 -4.06 4.90 21.46
CA LEU A 91 -2.98 4.07 21.97
C LEU A 91 -2.88 2.74 21.22
N SER A 92 -4.01 2.09 20.97
CA SER A 92 -4.07 0.83 20.22
C SER A 92 -3.62 1.01 18.77
N THR A 93 -4.08 2.06 18.09
CA THR A 93 -3.64 2.39 16.74
C THR A 93 -2.14 2.65 16.71
N TRP A 94 -1.64 3.44 17.66
CA TRP A 94 -0.21 3.72 17.77
C TRP A 94 0.61 2.46 18.05
N LEU A 95 0.14 1.58 18.95
CA LEU A 95 0.79 0.31 19.26
C LEU A 95 0.82 -0.64 18.07
N ILE A 96 -0.28 -0.73 17.32
CA ILE A 96 -0.36 -1.56 16.10
C ILE A 96 0.63 -1.05 15.06
N LEU A 97 0.67 0.25 14.81
CA LEU A 97 1.61 0.86 13.88
C LEU A 97 3.06 0.65 14.33
N PHE A 98 3.32 0.71 15.63
CA PHE A 98 4.63 0.47 16.21
C PHE A 98 5.08 -0.99 16.06
N LEU A 99 4.21 -1.94 16.45
CA LEU A 99 4.48 -3.39 16.32
C LEU A 99 4.57 -3.84 14.87
N SER A 100 3.81 -3.22 13.97
CA SER A 100 3.85 -3.52 12.53
C SER A 100 5.23 -3.33 11.93
N LYS A 101 6.00 -2.37 12.42
CA LYS A 101 7.35 -2.09 11.94
C LYS A 101 8.34 -3.18 12.35
N PHE A 102 8.22 -3.68 13.57
CA PHE A 102 9.01 -4.84 14.01
C PHE A 102 8.64 -6.08 13.21
N LEU A 103 7.34 -6.28 12.97
CA LEU A 103 6.87 -7.40 12.14
C LEU A 103 7.42 -7.32 10.71
N ILE A 104 7.41 -6.14 10.09
CA ILE A 104 7.96 -5.95 8.74
C ILE A 104 9.45 -6.27 8.72
N LEU A 105 10.22 -5.72 9.66
CA LEU A 105 11.66 -5.98 9.75
C LEU A 105 11.94 -7.47 9.95
N GLU A 106 11.27 -8.10 10.91
CA GLU A 106 11.50 -9.50 11.24
C GLU A 106 11.10 -10.45 10.11
N VAL A 107 9.98 -10.17 9.41
CA VAL A 107 9.54 -10.98 8.27
C VAL A 107 10.47 -10.80 7.07
N VAL A 108 10.90 -9.58 6.77
CA VAL A 108 11.83 -9.32 5.67
C VAL A 108 13.19 -9.97 5.95
N ASP A 109 13.70 -9.84 7.17
CA ASP A 109 14.95 -10.47 7.60
C ASP A 109 14.85 -12.01 7.57
N PHE A 110 13.73 -12.57 8.02
CA PHE A 110 13.49 -14.01 7.97
C PHE A 110 13.40 -14.56 6.55
N VAL A 111 12.79 -13.83 5.62
CA VAL A 111 12.58 -14.30 4.23
C VAL A 111 13.81 -14.10 3.36
N PHE A 112 14.48 -12.97 3.50
CA PHE A 112 15.58 -12.56 2.63
C PHE A 112 16.96 -12.61 3.30
N GLY A 113 16.99 -12.70 4.65
CA GLY A 113 18.24 -12.70 5.42
C GLY A 113 19.13 -11.53 5.09
N GLU A 114 20.38 -11.79 4.79
CA GLU A 114 21.40 -10.78 4.49
C GLU A 114 21.25 -10.10 3.11
N HIS A 115 20.30 -10.56 2.28
CA HIS A 115 20.11 -10.01 0.93
C HIS A 115 19.27 -8.72 0.89
N VAL A 116 18.60 -8.38 1.97
CA VAL A 116 17.80 -7.15 2.10
C VAL A 116 18.03 -6.54 3.47
N GLU A 117 18.71 -5.42 3.48
CA GLU A 117 18.82 -4.57 4.66
C GLU A 117 17.92 -3.35 4.50
N LEU A 118 16.86 -3.28 5.31
CA LEU A 118 15.93 -2.14 5.31
C LEU A 118 16.41 -0.99 6.20
N GLY A 119 17.68 -1.02 6.61
CA GLY A 119 18.29 0.01 7.43
C GLY A 119 17.77 0.03 8.88
N LYS A 120 17.87 1.20 9.50
CA LYS A 120 17.43 1.39 10.89
C LYS A 120 15.92 1.50 10.97
N PHE A 121 15.39 1.32 12.17
CA PHE A 121 13.96 1.44 12.47
C PHE A 121 13.28 2.70 11.87
N LEU A 122 13.97 3.84 11.88
CA LEU A 122 13.48 5.08 11.28
C LEU A 122 13.39 5.00 9.76
N ASP A 123 14.33 4.34 9.10
CA ASP A 123 14.34 4.18 7.65
C ASP A 123 13.13 3.37 7.16
N VAL A 124 12.78 2.33 7.92
CA VAL A 124 11.55 1.53 7.65
C VAL A 124 10.29 2.37 7.83
N ILE A 125 10.24 3.23 8.85
CA ILE A 125 9.11 4.14 9.06
C ILE A 125 8.94 5.06 7.86
N VAL A 126 10.02 5.70 7.44
CA VAL A 126 10.02 6.62 6.31
C VAL A 126 9.66 5.89 5.02
N LEU A 127 10.19 4.68 4.81
CA LEU A 127 9.85 3.83 3.67
C LEU A 127 8.34 3.50 3.65
N VAL A 128 7.77 3.06 4.76
CA VAL A 128 6.34 2.74 4.85
C VAL A 128 5.47 3.97 4.58
N ILE A 129 5.83 5.12 5.15
CA ILE A 129 5.12 6.38 4.90
C ILE A 129 5.23 6.76 3.41
N ALA A 130 6.41 6.65 2.81
CA ALA A 130 6.61 6.94 1.40
C ALA A 130 5.78 6.02 0.49
N LEU A 131 5.69 4.73 0.81
CA LEU A 131 4.83 3.78 0.10
C LEU A 131 3.35 4.15 0.19
N MET A 132 2.88 4.55 1.37
CA MET A 132 1.51 5.00 1.57
C MET A 132 1.21 6.29 0.82
N VAL A 133 2.13 7.27 0.88
CA VAL A 133 1.99 8.55 0.17
C VAL A 133 2.02 8.33 -1.35
N ALA A 134 2.94 7.52 -1.85
CA ALA A 134 3.02 7.23 -3.29
C ALA A 134 1.74 6.59 -3.81
N ARG A 135 1.16 5.65 -3.06
CA ARG A 135 -0.13 5.03 -3.38
C ARG A 135 -1.26 6.07 -3.40
N GLU A 136 -1.32 6.93 -2.40
CA GLU A 136 -2.35 7.98 -2.32
C GLU A 136 -2.21 9.01 -3.44
N VAL A 137 -1.00 9.46 -3.74
CA VAL A 137 -0.71 10.38 -4.85
C VAL A 137 -1.12 9.76 -6.18
N TYR A 138 -0.76 8.50 -6.41
CA TYR A 138 -1.18 7.79 -7.61
C TYR A 138 -2.70 7.74 -7.75
N LEU A 139 -3.40 7.43 -6.66
CA LEU A 139 -4.86 7.37 -6.66
C LEU A 139 -5.49 8.73 -6.97
N ARG A 140 -4.96 9.80 -6.40
CA ARG A 140 -5.42 11.18 -6.66
C ARG A 140 -5.20 11.58 -8.12
N ILE A 141 -4.03 11.28 -8.68
CA ILE A 141 -3.74 11.53 -10.10
C ILE A 141 -4.71 10.73 -10.97
N TYR A 142 -4.91 9.45 -10.68
CA TYR A 142 -5.83 8.59 -11.41
C TYR A 142 -7.26 9.14 -11.39
N LEU A 143 -7.76 9.57 -10.22
CA LEU A 143 -9.09 10.16 -10.09
C LEU A 143 -9.21 11.52 -10.77
N SER A 144 -8.13 12.31 -10.83
CA SER A 144 -8.13 13.61 -11.53
C SER A 144 -8.16 13.47 -13.05
N LEU A 145 -7.70 12.34 -13.58
CA LEU A 145 -7.74 12.02 -15.00
C LEU A 145 -9.06 11.38 -15.44
N GLY A 146 -9.91 11.00 -14.48
CA GLY A 146 -11.23 10.46 -14.75
C GLY A 146 -12.15 11.53 -15.38
N VAL A 147 -12.76 11.21 -16.50
CA VAL A 147 -13.81 12.05 -17.09
C VAL A 147 -15.02 12.03 -16.15
N PRO A 148 -15.56 13.18 -15.73
CA PRO A 148 -16.78 13.17 -14.95
C PRO A 148 -17.89 12.46 -15.74
N ALA A 149 -18.54 11.49 -15.10
CA ALA A 149 -19.66 10.79 -15.69
C ALA A 149 -20.72 11.82 -16.13
N PRO A 150 -21.30 11.71 -17.34
CA PRO A 150 -22.35 12.59 -17.76
C PRO A 150 -23.52 12.49 -16.76
N GLN A 151 -23.86 13.61 -16.15
CA GLN A 151 -25.06 13.71 -15.33
C GLN A 151 -26.25 13.64 -16.29
N TYR A 152 -26.93 12.53 -16.32
CA TYR A 152 -28.25 12.46 -16.95
C TYR A 152 -29.24 13.12 -15.99
N GLU A 153 -29.64 14.35 -16.33
CA GLU A 153 -30.86 14.95 -15.81
C GLU A 153 -32.07 14.24 -16.41
#